data_aba8f75b1f6282bf5ed9543030517087
#
_entry.id   aba8f75b1f6282bf5ed9543030517087
#
_cell.length_a   1.000
_cell.length_b   1.000
_cell.length_c   1.000
_cell.angle_alpha   90.00
_cell.angle_beta   90.00
_cell.angle_gamma   90.00
#
_symmetry.space_group_name_H-M   'P 1'
#
loop_
_entity.id
_entity.type
_entity.pdbx_description
1 polymer ?
#
loop_
_entity_poly.entity_id
_entity_poly.type
_entity_poly.pdbx_seq_one_letter_code
_entity_poly.pdbx_strand_id
1 'polypeptide(L)'
;MADGFCVKKATFKEIKLIPIDGIPLVKPGDDLPGIIIRTANASKIEWIEGDILVIAQKIISKAEGRLVNLKEINPSKRALELGSLTQKDPRLVELILQESTKVIRHRKGVLVVQNHHGVILANAGIDRSNLEQDKEQDWVLLLPKDSDLSAKKIHQELFSKTGIHLGVIINDSIGRAWRNGTLGTAIGVAGIPSIIDLRGRKDLFGNPLRVSEEAIADELASAASLLQGQADEALPVVLIRGFQKQTPSIPASGLIRPKETDLFQ
;
A
#
# COMPACT_ATOMS: atom_id res chain seq x y z
N MET A 1 10.37 49.92 -9.98
CA MET A 1 9.02 49.54 -9.54
C MET A 1 9.00 48.02 -9.45
N ALA A 2 9.01 47.49 -8.25
CA ALA A 2 9.00 46.04 -8.06
C ALA A 2 7.53 45.58 -8.18
N ASP A 3 7.21 44.97 -9.31
CA ASP A 3 5.93 44.30 -9.51
C ASP A 3 5.82 43.18 -8.49
N GLY A 4 4.93 43.39 -7.52
CA GLY A 4 4.70 42.44 -6.45
C GLY A 4 4.23 41.08 -7.02
N PHE A 5 5.08 40.07 -6.93
CA PHE A 5 4.72 38.69 -7.18
C PHE A 5 3.57 38.32 -6.23
N CYS A 6 2.34 38.34 -6.71
CA CYS A 6 1.20 37.81 -5.97
C CYS A 6 1.27 36.29 -6.02
N VAL A 7 1.89 35.69 -5.01
CA VAL A 7 1.85 34.24 -4.82
C VAL A 7 0.39 33.86 -4.57
N LYS A 8 -0.23 33.11 -5.48
CA LYS A 8 -1.56 32.54 -5.26
C LYS A 8 -1.53 31.77 -3.94
N LYS A 9 -2.42 32.14 -2.99
CA LYS A 9 -2.56 31.39 -1.74
C LYS A 9 -2.81 29.92 -2.06
N ALA A 10 -2.06 29.04 -1.36
CA ALA A 10 -2.29 27.60 -1.45
C ALA A 10 -3.76 27.29 -1.11
N THR A 11 -4.36 26.38 -1.85
CA THR A 11 -5.76 25.94 -1.66
C THR A 11 -5.91 25.08 -0.42
N PHE A 12 -4.85 24.41 0.02
CA PHE A 12 -4.85 23.60 1.24
C PHE A 12 -4.64 24.48 2.47
N LYS A 13 -5.53 24.34 3.44
CA LYS A 13 -5.37 24.99 4.75
C LYS A 13 -4.74 24.03 5.76
N GLU A 14 -5.09 22.76 5.73
CA GLU A 14 -4.66 21.74 6.68
C GLU A 14 -4.89 20.35 6.12
N ILE A 15 -4.00 19.41 6.41
CA ILE A 15 -4.20 17.97 6.21
C ILE A 15 -4.15 17.31 7.59
N LYS A 16 -5.18 16.53 7.92
CA LYS A 16 -5.29 15.77 9.16
C LYS A 16 -5.11 14.29 8.90
N LEU A 17 -4.33 13.64 9.74
CA LEU A 17 -4.21 12.19 9.83
C LEU A 17 -4.96 11.74 11.09
N ILE A 18 -5.98 10.92 10.94
CA ILE A 18 -6.87 10.48 12.02
C ILE A 18 -6.85 8.96 12.06
N PRO A 19 -6.21 8.33 13.06
CA PRO A 19 -6.25 6.88 13.19
C PRO A 19 -7.66 6.43 13.58
N ILE A 20 -8.11 5.31 13.01
CA ILE A 20 -9.35 4.64 13.41
C ILE A 20 -8.96 3.56 14.42
N ASP A 21 -9.03 3.92 15.70
CA ASP A 21 -8.68 3.05 16.81
C ASP A 21 -9.79 2.02 17.11
N GLY A 22 -9.41 0.83 17.58
CA GLY A 22 -10.34 -0.23 17.95
C GLY A 22 -10.77 -1.15 16.82
N ILE A 23 -10.05 -1.19 15.69
CA ILE A 23 -10.24 -2.21 14.66
C ILE A 23 -9.95 -3.60 15.27
N PRO A 24 -10.90 -4.55 15.27
CA PRO A 24 -10.68 -5.88 15.84
C PRO A 24 -9.69 -6.70 15.00
N LEU A 25 -9.25 -7.84 15.57
CA LEU A 25 -8.47 -8.82 14.82
C LEU A 25 -9.29 -9.35 13.64
N VAL A 26 -8.87 -9.02 12.44
CA VAL A 26 -9.54 -9.39 11.19
C VAL A 26 -9.28 -10.85 10.87
N LYS A 27 -10.34 -11.57 10.45
CA LYS A 27 -10.33 -12.98 10.06
C LYS A 27 -10.74 -13.16 8.59
N PRO A 28 -10.43 -14.31 7.97
CA PRO A 28 -10.91 -14.61 6.64
C PRO A 28 -12.43 -14.54 6.52
N GLY A 29 -12.90 -13.80 5.50
CA GLY A 29 -14.33 -13.61 5.22
C GLY A 29 -14.99 -12.44 5.96
N ASP A 30 -14.26 -11.70 6.80
CA ASP A 30 -14.83 -10.54 7.49
C ASP A 30 -15.26 -9.42 6.52
N ASP A 31 -16.39 -8.78 6.80
CA ASP A 31 -16.86 -7.54 6.14
C ASP A 31 -16.00 -6.35 6.61
N LEU A 32 -14.81 -6.22 6.01
CA LEU A 32 -13.84 -5.20 6.40
C LEU A 32 -14.40 -3.76 6.27
N PRO A 33 -15.08 -3.35 5.19
CA PRO A 33 -15.71 -2.04 5.11
C PRO A 33 -16.73 -1.80 6.23
N GLY A 34 -17.56 -2.80 6.56
CA GLY A 34 -18.51 -2.72 7.67
C GLY A 34 -17.82 -2.59 9.04
N ILE A 35 -16.72 -3.30 9.26
CA ILE A 35 -15.89 -3.17 10.48
C ILE A 35 -15.37 -1.73 10.58
N ILE A 36 -14.75 -1.21 9.52
CA ILE A 36 -14.17 0.14 9.51
C ILE A 36 -15.24 1.20 9.82
N ILE A 37 -16.43 1.09 9.19
CA ILE A 37 -17.52 2.04 9.41
C ILE A 37 -18.01 1.99 10.86
N ARG A 38 -18.26 0.79 11.41
CA ARG A 38 -18.71 0.66 12.79
C ARG A 38 -17.70 1.22 13.78
N THR A 39 -16.41 0.94 13.58
CA THR A 39 -15.34 1.42 14.47
C THR A 39 -15.19 2.94 14.38
N ALA A 40 -15.21 3.52 13.19
CA ALA A 40 -15.16 4.97 13.01
C ALA A 40 -16.36 5.68 13.67
N ASN A 41 -17.57 5.14 13.51
CA ASN A 41 -18.77 5.68 14.14
C ASN A 41 -18.71 5.61 15.67
N ALA A 42 -18.18 4.52 16.24
CA ALA A 42 -17.97 4.38 17.69
C ALA A 42 -16.98 5.44 18.21
N SER A 43 -15.98 5.81 17.40
CA SER A 43 -15.01 6.88 17.68
C SER A 43 -15.53 8.28 17.32
N LYS A 44 -16.81 8.41 16.93
CA LYS A 44 -17.46 9.67 16.53
C LYS A 44 -16.76 10.37 15.36
N ILE A 45 -16.15 9.60 14.47
CA ILE A 45 -15.55 10.12 13.24
C ILE A 45 -16.68 10.26 12.21
N GLU A 46 -16.99 11.49 11.84
CA GLU A 46 -17.92 11.80 10.74
C GLU A 46 -17.19 11.63 9.40
N TRP A 47 -17.86 11.03 8.43
CA TRP A 47 -17.36 10.88 7.07
C TRP A 47 -17.60 12.16 6.28
N ILE A 48 -16.60 12.64 5.56
CA ILE A 48 -16.70 13.82 4.71
C ILE A 48 -16.29 13.47 3.29
N GLU A 49 -17.01 14.02 2.31
CA GLU A 49 -16.68 13.85 0.90
C GLU A 49 -15.23 14.22 0.60
N GLY A 50 -14.50 13.30 -0.03
CA GLY A 50 -13.09 13.46 -0.34
C GLY A 50 -12.12 13.03 0.76
N ASP A 51 -12.59 12.52 1.90
CA ASP A 51 -11.75 11.81 2.85
C ASP A 51 -11.08 10.60 2.18
N ILE A 52 -9.87 10.24 2.63
CA ILE A 52 -9.12 9.11 2.09
C ILE A 52 -8.82 8.13 3.21
N LEU A 53 -9.14 6.86 3.01
CA LEU A 53 -8.77 5.78 3.92
C LEU A 53 -7.49 5.12 3.43
N VAL A 54 -6.47 5.13 4.29
CA VAL A 54 -5.25 4.37 4.10
C VAL A 54 -5.31 3.13 4.98
N ILE A 55 -5.35 1.97 4.36
CA ILE A 55 -5.59 0.67 5.01
C ILE A 55 -4.34 -0.19 4.88
N ALA A 56 -3.82 -0.70 6.00
CA ALA A 56 -2.70 -1.62 5.98
C ALA A 56 -3.06 -2.91 5.23
N GLN A 57 -2.19 -3.34 4.33
CA GLN A 57 -2.43 -4.52 3.48
C GLN A 57 -2.75 -5.79 4.29
N LYS A 58 -2.17 -5.93 5.50
CA LYS A 58 -2.33 -7.13 6.33
C LYS A 58 -3.78 -7.44 6.68
N ILE A 59 -4.59 -6.44 7.01
CA ILE A 59 -6.00 -6.69 7.36
C ILE A 59 -6.83 -7.03 6.13
N ILE A 60 -6.46 -6.52 4.96
CA ILE A 60 -7.09 -6.88 3.68
C ILE A 60 -6.72 -8.32 3.31
N SER A 61 -5.43 -8.65 3.35
CA SER A 61 -4.94 -10.01 3.09
C SER A 61 -5.58 -11.04 4.02
N LYS A 62 -5.76 -10.70 5.31
CA LYS A 62 -6.47 -11.56 6.27
C LYS A 62 -7.93 -11.74 5.87
N ALA A 63 -8.66 -10.66 5.59
CA ALA A 63 -10.06 -10.73 5.19
C ALA A 63 -10.24 -11.55 3.89
N GLU A 64 -9.30 -11.46 2.96
CA GLU A 64 -9.29 -12.22 1.71
C GLU A 64 -8.79 -13.66 1.86
N GLY A 65 -8.43 -14.09 3.07
CA GLY A 65 -7.96 -15.46 3.33
C GLY A 65 -6.61 -15.80 2.69
N ARG A 66 -5.71 -14.81 2.54
CA ARG A 66 -4.37 -14.99 1.95
C ARG A 66 -3.36 -15.64 2.89
N LEU A 67 -3.82 -16.38 3.89
CA LEU A 67 -2.99 -17.17 4.80
C LEU A 67 -2.58 -18.49 4.13
N VAL A 68 -1.30 -18.85 4.23
CA VAL A 68 -0.75 -20.11 3.71
C VAL A 68 0.07 -20.80 4.79
N ASN A 69 -0.15 -22.10 4.96
CA ASN A 69 0.65 -22.93 5.85
C ASN A 69 1.87 -23.48 5.10
N LEU A 70 3.07 -23.10 5.54
CA LEU A 70 4.31 -23.57 4.91
C LEU A 70 4.49 -25.10 4.95
N LYS A 71 3.84 -25.80 5.90
CA LYS A 71 3.90 -27.26 5.98
C LYS A 71 3.27 -27.96 4.74
N GLU A 72 2.40 -27.25 4.02
CA GLU A 72 1.73 -27.75 2.82
C GLU A 72 2.52 -27.47 1.53
N ILE A 73 3.64 -26.74 1.65
CA ILE A 73 4.43 -26.30 0.49
C ILE A 73 5.56 -27.28 0.19
N ASN A 74 5.60 -27.78 -1.03
CA ASN A 74 6.67 -28.61 -1.55
C ASN A 74 7.63 -27.75 -2.39
N PRO A 75 8.88 -27.52 -1.94
CA PRO A 75 9.80 -26.66 -2.67
C PRO A 75 10.31 -27.29 -3.96
N SER A 76 10.34 -26.51 -5.04
CA SER A 76 10.96 -26.85 -6.30
C SER A 76 12.50 -26.89 -6.20
N LYS A 77 13.17 -27.45 -7.22
CA LYS A 77 14.65 -27.40 -7.29
C LYS A 77 15.17 -25.96 -7.21
N ARG A 78 14.51 -25.03 -7.88
CA ARG A 78 14.86 -23.61 -7.85
C ARG A 78 14.73 -23.00 -6.46
N ALA A 79 13.71 -23.36 -5.72
CA ALA A 79 13.51 -22.91 -4.33
C ALA A 79 14.57 -23.49 -3.38
N LEU A 80 14.97 -24.75 -3.58
CA LEU A 80 16.05 -25.37 -2.81
C LEU A 80 17.40 -24.65 -3.04
N GLU A 81 17.75 -24.37 -4.30
CA GLU A 81 18.97 -23.64 -4.68
C GLU A 81 19.00 -22.25 -4.04
N LEU A 82 17.95 -21.45 -4.27
CA LEU A 82 17.84 -20.08 -3.71
C LEU A 82 17.75 -20.09 -2.18
N GLY A 83 17.08 -21.08 -1.61
CA GLY A 83 17.00 -21.27 -0.16
C GLY A 83 18.40 -21.46 0.46
N SER A 84 19.23 -22.30 -0.16
CA SER A 84 20.63 -22.50 0.24
C SER A 84 21.44 -21.20 0.11
N LEU A 85 21.38 -20.51 -1.02
CA LEU A 85 22.10 -19.25 -1.27
C LEU A 85 21.69 -18.14 -0.31
N THR A 86 20.42 -18.07 0.03
CA THR A 86 19.86 -17.00 0.88
C THR A 86 19.75 -17.39 2.35
N GLN A 87 20.02 -18.65 2.70
CA GLN A 87 19.81 -19.21 4.04
C GLN A 87 18.36 -18.99 4.53
N LYS A 88 17.39 -19.15 3.64
CA LYS A 88 15.95 -19.09 3.92
C LYS A 88 15.32 -20.47 3.81
N ASP A 89 14.20 -20.65 4.50
CA ASP A 89 13.39 -21.85 4.36
C ASP A 89 12.97 -22.03 2.89
N PRO A 90 13.32 -23.17 2.26
CA PRO A 90 12.97 -23.39 0.84
C PRO A 90 11.48 -23.35 0.55
N ARG A 91 10.62 -23.69 1.52
CA ARG A 91 9.16 -23.62 1.40
C ARG A 91 8.69 -22.16 1.27
N LEU A 92 9.28 -21.27 2.08
CA LEU A 92 9.03 -19.83 1.95
C LEU A 92 9.57 -19.28 0.63
N VAL A 93 10.74 -19.75 0.18
CA VAL A 93 11.29 -19.35 -1.13
C VAL A 93 10.38 -19.81 -2.27
N GLU A 94 9.79 -20.99 -2.18
CA GLU A 94 8.81 -21.46 -3.18
C GLU A 94 7.63 -20.51 -3.28
N LEU A 95 7.03 -20.11 -2.16
CA LEU A 95 5.94 -19.13 -2.17
C LEU A 95 6.37 -17.78 -2.74
N ILE A 96 7.58 -17.30 -2.40
CA ILE A 96 8.13 -16.07 -2.98
C ILE A 96 8.21 -16.19 -4.51
N LEU A 97 8.65 -17.32 -5.03
CA LEU A 97 8.72 -17.56 -6.48
C LEU A 97 7.33 -17.63 -7.10
N GLN A 98 6.35 -18.26 -6.44
CA GLN A 98 4.97 -18.33 -6.92
C GLN A 98 4.27 -16.97 -6.95
N GLU A 99 4.59 -16.07 -6.04
CA GLU A 99 4.04 -14.70 -5.97
C GLU A 99 4.88 -13.68 -6.78
N SER A 100 5.80 -14.17 -7.65
CA SER A 100 6.75 -13.31 -8.38
C SER A 100 6.85 -13.67 -9.85
N THR A 101 7.12 -12.67 -10.68
CA THR A 101 7.44 -12.83 -12.10
C THR A 101 8.95 -12.94 -12.34
N LYS A 102 9.78 -12.33 -11.46
CA LYS A 102 11.23 -12.26 -11.64
C LYS A 102 11.95 -12.09 -10.31
N VAL A 103 13.05 -12.81 -10.12
CA VAL A 103 14.03 -12.54 -9.06
C VAL A 103 15.00 -11.47 -9.57
N ILE A 104 15.05 -10.34 -8.91
CA ILE A 104 15.90 -9.20 -9.30
C ILE A 104 17.29 -9.36 -8.69
N ARG A 105 17.34 -9.57 -7.36
CA ARG A 105 18.59 -9.74 -6.60
C ARG A 105 18.34 -10.59 -5.35
N HIS A 106 19.40 -11.18 -4.83
CA HIS A 106 19.32 -11.88 -3.56
C HIS A 106 20.62 -11.72 -2.75
N ARG A 107 20.51 -11.86 -1.45
CA ARG A 107 21.61 -12.03 -0.51
C ARG A 107 21.12 -12.84 0.68
N LYS A 108 22.01 -13.18 1.61
CA LYS A 108 21.62 -13.86 2.86
C LYS A 108 20.42 -13.16 3.51
N GLY A 109 19.36 -13.91 3.77
CA GLY A 109 18.14 -13.47 4.43
C GLY A 109 17.10 -12.76 3.54
N VAL A 110 17.43 -12.38 2.29
CA VAL A 110 16.54 -11.56 1.45
C VAL A 110 16.58 -12.00 -0.01
N LEU A 111 15.37 -12.10 -0.61
CA LEU A 111 15.15 -12.08 -2.05
C LEU A 111 14.41 -10.78 -2.42
N VAL A 112 14.97 -10.00 -3.33
CA VAL A 112 14.29 -8.88 -3.96
C VAL A 112 13.71 -9.39 -5.26
N VAL A 113 12.39 -9.30 -5.40
CA VAL A 113 11.65 -9.85 -6.53
C VAL A 113 10.70 -8.79 -7.10
N GLN A 114 10.31 -8.97 -8.34
CA GLN A 114 9.17 -8.29 -8.93
C GLN A 114 7.94 -9.19 -8.78
N ASN A 115 6.91 -8.71 -8.09
CA ASN A 115 5.66 -9.47 -7.94
C ASN A 115 4.81 -9.41 -9.22
N HIS A 116 3.66 -10.08 -9.22
CA HIS A 116 2.77 -10.13 -10.38
C HIS A 116 2.16 -8.77 -10.77
N HIS A 117 2.18 -7.79 -9.86
CA HIS A 117 1.70 -6.42 -10.10
C HIS A 117 2.81 -5.44 -10.51
N GLY A 118 4.04 -5.94 -10.73
CA GLY A 118 5.17 -5.11 -11.14
C GLY A 118 5.92 -4.42 -10.00
N VAL A 119 5.44 -4.53 -8.76
CA VAL A 119 6.11 -3.95 -7.59
C VAL A 119 7.39 -4.73 -7.28
N ILE A 120 8.50 -4.00 -7.10
CA ILE A 120 9.78 -4.59 -6.69
C ILE A 120 9.93 -4.45 -5.19
N LEU A 121 9.99 -5.59 -4.49
CA LEU A 121 10.02 -5.62 -3.03
C LEU A 121 10.72 -6.87 -2.49
N ALA A 122 11.04 -6.86 -1.21
CA ALA A 122 11.64 -8.01 -0.54
C ALA A 122 10.62 -9.13 -0.33
N ASN A 123 11.03 -10.37 -0.63
CA ASN A 123 10.28 -11.59 -0.35
C ASN A 123 8.83 -11.59 -0.88
N ALA A 124 8.54 -10.90 -1.97
CA ALA A 124 7.20 -10.73 -2.56
C ALA A 124 6.16 -10.12 -1.57
N GLY A 125 6.60 -9.41 -0.52
CA GLY A 125 5.70 -8.89 0.52
C GLY A 125 5.15 -9.95 1.47
N ILE A 126 5.62 -11.20 1.41
CA ILE A 126 5.19 -12.26 2.31
C ILE A 126 5.67 -11.98 3.73
N ASP A 127 4.74 -11.98 4.68
CA ASP A 127 4.98 -11.60 6.05
C ASP A 127 4.62 -12.74 7.05
N ARG A 128 5.32 -12.75 8.18
CA ARG A 128 5.06 -13.62 9.33
C ARG A 128 4.66 -12.84 10.58
N SER A 129 4.79 -11.52 10.56
CA SER A 129 4.48 -10.70 11.73
C SER A 129 2.98 -10.54 11.96
N ASN A 130 2.60 -10.40 13.23
CA ASN A 130 1.19 -10.21 13.63
C ASN A 130 0.25 -11.35 13.15
N LEU A 131 0.80 -12.57 13.07
CA LEU A 131 0.05 -13.81 12.86
C LEU A 131 0.07 -14.64 14.12
N GLU A 132 -1.07 -15.23 14.45
CA GLU A 132 -1.15 -16.22 15.50
C GLU A 132 -0.44 -17.49 15.03
N GLN A 133 0.64 -17.85 15.72
CA GLN A 133 1.43 -19.04 15.43
C GLN A 133 1.17 -20.08 16.51
N ASP A 134 0.92 -21.31 16.12
CA ASP A 134 0.91 -22.43 17.04
C ASP A 134 2.02 -23.44 16.72
N LYS A 135 2.21 -24.45 17.59
CA LYS A 135 3.25 -25.46 17.40
C LYS A 135 2.98 -26.39 16.20
N GLU A 136 1.75 -26.45 15.76
CA GLU A 136 1.32 -27.34 14.68
C GLU A 136 1.29 -26.68 13.32
N GLN A 137 1.33 -25.35 13.26
CA GLN A 137 1.17 -24.60 12.02
C GLN A 137 2.29 -23.57 11.84
N ASP A 138 2.62 -23.28 10.58
CA ASP A 138 3.69 -22.35 10.18
C ASP A 138 3.09 -21.37 9.13
N TRP A 139 2.25 -20.45 9.67
CA TRP A 139 1.51 -19.53 8.82
C TRP A 139 2.35 -18.38 8.28
N VAL A 140 2.11 -18.05 7.04
CA VAL A 140 2.56 -16.80 6.39
C VAL A 140 1.37 -16.11 5.74
N LEU A 141 1.47 -14.80 5.59
CA LEU A 141 0.46 -13.97 4.94
C LEU A 141 1.01 -13.44 3.63
N LEU A 142 0.31 -13.71 2.55
CA LEU A 142 0.61 -13.18 1.22
C LEU A 142 -0.08 -11.81 1.03
N LEU A 143 0.39 -11.02 0.08
CA LEU A 143 -0.31 -9.80 -0.33
C LEU A 143 -1.70 -10.12 -0.91
N PRO A 144 -2.63 -9.15 -0.97
CA PRO A 144 -3.88 -9.31 -1.72
C PRO A 144 -3.59 -9.77 -3.14
N LYS A 145 -4.45 -10.63 -3.69
CA LYS A 145 -4.23 -11.19 -5.04
C LYS A 145 -4.21 -10.10 -6.12
N ASP A 146 -5.00 -9.07 -5.94
CA ASP A 146 -5.03 -7.86 -6.78
C ASP A 146 -5.39 -6.68 -5.87
N SER A 147 -4.38 -5.92 -5.47
CA SER A 147 -4.55 -4.83 -4.51
C SER A 147 -5.38 -3.68 -5.08
N ASP A 148 -5.29 -3.37 -6.38
CA ASP A 148 -6.13 -2.34 -7.01
C ASP A 148 -7.60 -2.78 -7.07
N LEU A 149 -7.86 -4.05 -7.37
CA LEU A 149 -9.22 -4.60 -7.34
C LEU A 149 -9.79 -4.61 -5.92
N SER A 150 -8.98 -4.95 -4.92
CA SER A 150 -9.36 -4.90 -3.50
C SER A 150 -9.69 -3.48 -3.06
N ALA A 151 -8.84 -2.50 -3.41
CA ALA A 151 -9.11 -1.08 -3.14
C ALA A 151 -10.42 -0.61 -3.80
N LYS A 152 -10.66 -1.02 -5.05
CA LYS A 152 -11.90 -0.68 -5.79
C LYS A 152 -13.14 -1.28 -5.13
N LYS A 153 -13.10 -2.54 -4.71
CA LYS A 153 -14.21 -3.19 -4.00
C LYS A 153 -14.52 -2.47 -2.69
N ILE A 154 -13.49 -2.21 -1.88
CA ILE A 154 -13.65 -1.48 -0.61
C ILE A 154 -14.24 -0.09 -0.86
N HIS A 155 -13.73 0.66 -1.84
CA HIS A 155 -14.26 1.98 -2.23
C HIS A 155 -15.75 1.92 -2.58
N GLN A 156 -16.17 0.94 -3.40
CA GLN A 156 -17.57 0.77 -3.80
C GLN A 156 -18.47 0.39 -2.63
N GLU A 157 -18.01 -0.51 -1.75
CA GLU A 157 -18.78 -0.93 -0.58
C GLU A 157 -18.90 0.19 0.46
N LEU A 158 -17.85 0.99 0.68
CA LEU A 158 -17.90 2.18 1.54
C LEU A 158 -18.94 3.16 1.00
N PHE A 159 -18.92 3.45 -0.30
CA PHE A 159 -19.93 4.31 -0.92
C PHE A 159 -21.36 3.76 -0.77
N SER A 160 -21.55 2.47 -1.04
CA SER A 160 -22.85 1.81 -0.87
C SER A 160 -23.43 1.91 0.56
N LYS A 161 -22.54 1.86 1.56
CA LYS A 161 -22.94 1.87 2.99
C LYS A 161 -23.06 3.29 3.57
N THR A 162 -22.32 4.27 3.05
CA THR A 162 -22.26 5.64 3.60
C THR A 162 -22.91 6.71 2.72
N GLY A 163 -23.02 6.46 1.43
CA GLY A 163 -23.41 7.46 0.42
C GLY A 163 -22.32 8.51 0.12
N ILE A 164 -21.11 8.35 0.67
CA ILE A 164 -20.02 9.35 0.58
C ILE A 164 -18.86 8.76 -0.24
N HIS A 165 -18.32 9.53 -1.19
CA HIS A 165 -17.16 9.11 -1.96
C HIS A 165 -15.88 9.30 -1.16
N LEU A 166 -15.29 8.19 -0.72
CA LEU A 166 -14.03 8.14 0.00
C LEU A 166 -12.93 7.61 -0.93
N GLY A 167 -11.74 8.20 -0.89
CA GLY A 167 -10.56 7.59 -1.48
C GLY A 167 -10.13 6.35 -0.67
N VAL A 168 -9.52 5.36 -1.33
CA VAL A 168 -8.96 4.18 -0.66
C VAL A 168 -7.54 3.94 -1.15
N ILE A 169 -6.62 3.80 -0.23
CA ILE A 169 -5.22 3.39 -0.47
C ILE A 169 -4.95 2.14 0.35
N ILE A 170 -4.40 1.12 -0.29
CA ILE A 170 -3.84 -0.06 0.39
C ILE A 170 -2.34 0.19 0.56
N ASN A 171 -1.90 0.19 1.81
CA ASN A 171 -0.53 0.53 2.20
C ASN A 171 0.27 -0.72 2.60
N ASP A 172 1.49 -0.84 2.09
CA ASP A 172 2.49 -1.78 2.58
C ASP A 172 3.79 -1.08 2.94
N SER A 173 4.57 -1.68 3.85
CA SER A 173 5.86 -1.14 4.30
C SER A 173 6.98 -1.70 3.45
N ILE A 174 7.43 -0.92 2.47
CA ILE A 174 8.43 -1.36 1.48
C ILE A 174 9.78 -0.64 1.69
N GLY A 175 10.86 -1.42 1.64
CA GLY A 175 12.22 -0.89 1.53
C GLY A 175 12.47 -0.37 0.12
N ARG A 176 13.34 0.62 -0.01
CA ARG A 176 13.68 1.21 -1.31
C ARG A 176 15.18 1.23 -1.57
N ALA A 177 15.56 1.28 -2.83
CA ALA A 177 16.95 1.39 -3.24
C ALA A 177 17.63 2.63 -2.61
N TRP A 178 18.91 2.50 -2.28
CA TRP A 178 19.81 3.57 -1.85
C TRP A 178 19.47 4.22 -0.50
N ARG A 179 18.49 3.75 0.24
CA ARG A 179 18.14 4.29 1.56
C ARG A 179 17.81 3.18 2.55
N ASN A 180 18.21 3.38 3.79
CA ASN A 180 17.83 2.52 4.90
C ASN A 180 16.39 2.81 5.35
N GLY A 181 15.75 1.80 5.94
CA GLY A 181 14.39 1.88 6.46
C GLY A 181 13.33 1.58 5.40
N THR A 182 12.14 1.27 5.88
CA THR A 182 10.91 1.11 5.10
C THR A 182 10.09 2.40 5.17
N LEU A 183 9.18 2.55 4.23
CA LEU A 183 8.15 3.59 4.25
C LEU A 183 6.84 3.00 3.75
N GLY A 184 5.74 3.65 4.06
CA GLY A 184 4.45 3.31 3.49
C GLY A 184 4.45 3.54 1.99
N THR A 185 3.97 2.56 1.25
CA THR A 185 3.91 2.55 -0.23
C THR A 185 2.53 2.09 -0.65
N ALA A 186 1.91 2.81 -1.56
CA ALA A 186 0.61 2.47 -2.10
C ALA A 186 0.71 1.29 -3.07
N ILE A 187 0.12 0.16 -2.70
CA ILE A 187 0.06 -1.04 -3.54
C ILE A 187 -1.32 -1.26 -4.19
N GLY A 188 -2.34 -0.51 -3.76
CA GLY A 188 -3.67 -0.49 -4.34
C GLY A 188 -4.34 0.85 -4.11
N VAL A 189 -5.01 1.42 -5.12
CA VAL A 189 -5.63 2.75 -5.07
C VAL A 189 -6.98 2.76 -5.77
N ALA A 190 -7.97 3.40 -5.15
CA ALA A 190 -9.28 3.66 -5.75
C ALA A 190 -9.86 5.00 -5.30
N GLY A 191 -10.65 5.63 -6.15
CA GLY A 191 -11.37 6.88 -5.86
C GLY A 191 -10.52 8.16 -5.86
N ILE A 192 -9.19 8.05 -6.02
CA ILE A 192 -8.25 9.15 -6.18
C ILE A 192 -7.21 8.80 -7.25
N PRO A 193 -6.47 9.76 -7.82
CA PRO A 193 -5.32 9.45 -8.65
C PRO A 193 -4.16 8.94 -7.79
N SER A 194 -3.43 7.91 -8.26
CA SER A 194 -2.19 7.47 -7.63
C SER A 194 -1.02 8.41 -7.95
N ILE A 195 -1.04 9.00 -9.14
CA ILE A 195 -0.03 9.90 -9.67
C ILE A 195 -0.68 11.14 -10.27
N ILE A 196 -0.02 12.28 -10.16
CA ILE A 196 -0.46 13.55 -10.76
C ILE A 196 0.60 14.00 -11.77
N ASP A 197 0.20 14.17 -13.01
CA ASP A 197 1.03 14.75 -14.04
C ASP A 197 1.01 16.29 -13.94
N LEU A 198 2.17 16.88 -13.64
CA LEU A 198 2.35 18.33 -13.55
C LEU A 198 2.98 18.92 -14.80
N ARG A 199 3.28 18.11 -15.81
CA ARG A 199 3.88 18.61 -17.07
C ARG A 199 2.94 19.63 -17.72
N GLY A 200 3.52 20.75 -18.15
CA GLY A 200 2.79 21.89 -18.70
C GLY A 200 2.27 22.89 -17.65
N ARG A 201 2.20 22.53 -16.36
CA ARG A 201 1.93 23.52 -15.30
C ARG A 201 3.09 24.49 -15.21
N LYS A 202 2.77 25.75 -14.92
CA LYS A 202 3.78 26.81 -14.79
C LYS A 202 4.37 26.84 -13.39
N ASP A 203 5.70 27.03 -13.31
CA ASP A 203 6.38 27.38 -12.07
C ASP A 203 6.05 28.83 -11.61
N LEU A 204 6.66 29.29 -10.51
CA LEU A 204 6.45 30.64 -9.98
C LEU A 204 6.86 31.75 -10.95
N PHE A 205 7.75 31.45 -11.89
CA PHE A 205 8.26 32.39 -12.91
C PHE A 205 7.55 32.26 -14.26
N GLY A 206 6.55 31.37 -14.35
CA GLY A 206 5.77 31.17 -15.57
C GLY A 206 6.35 30.13 -16.54
N ASN A 207 7.44 29.45 -16.20
CA ASN A 207 8.04 28.41 -17.03
C ASN A 207 7.26 27.09 -16.92
N PRO A 208 6.97 26.37 -18.02
CA PRO A 208 6.28 25.09 -17.95
C PRO A 208 7.19 24.00 -17.39
N LEU A 209 6.66 23.23 -16.43
CA LEU A 209 7.28 22.00 -15.94
C LEU A 209 7.36 20.98 -17.09
N ARG A 210 8.47 20.29 -17.24
CA ARG A 210 8.70 19.37 -18.38
C ARG A 210 8.60 17.90 -18.01
N VAL A 211 8.94 17.56 -16.77
CA VAL A 211 9.11 16.14 -16.35
C VAL A 211 8.48 15.83 -14.98
N SER A 212 7.84 16.80 -14.35
CA SER A 212 7.35 16.64 -12.98
C SER A 212 6.08 15.79 -12.94
N GLU A 213 6.14 14.71 -12.16
CA GLU A 213 5.02 13.88 -11.78
C GLU A 213 5.10 13.65 -10.26
N GLU A 214 3.96 13.66 -9.58
CA GLU A 214 3.86 13.45 -8.13
C GLU A 214 3.19 12.12 -7.82
N ALA A 215 3.86 11.24 -7.08
CA ALA A 215 3.33 9.95 -6.61
C ALA A 215 2.45 10.16 -5.37
N ILE A 216 1.33 10.84 -5.53
CA ILE A 216 0.46 11.29 -4.42
C ILE A 216 0.02 10.14 -3.52
N ALA A 217 -0.29 8.98 -4.08
CA ALA A 217 -0.72 7.86 -3.26
C ALA A 217 0.41 7.34 -2.37
N ASP A 218 1.67 7.36 -2.83
CA ASP A 218 2.82 6.99 -2.00
C ASP A 218 3.08 8.02 -0.90
N GLU A 219 2.91 9.31 -1.18
CA GLU A 219 3.06 10.37 -0.17
C GLU A 219 2.01 10.22 0.94
N LEU A 220 0.75 9.98 0.56
CA LEU A 220 -0.35 9.76 1.52
C LEU A 220 -0.17 8.45 2.29
N ALA A 221 0.25 7.36 1.63
CA ALA A 221 0.57 6.09 2.27
C ALA A 221 1.70 6.24 3.29
N SER A 222 2.78 6.95 2.91
CA SER A 222 3.91 7.23 3.78
C SER A 222 3.51 8.09 5.00
N ALA A 223 2.68 9.11 4.80
CA ALA A 223 2.18 9.93 5.90
C ALA A 223 1.32 9.12 6.87
N ALA A 224 0.40 8.29 6.37
CA ALA A 224 -0.44 7.43 7.20
C ALA A 224 0.38 6.38 7.96
N SER A 225 1.45 5.86 7.37
CA SER A 225 2.30 4.85 8.01
C SER A 225 2.98 5.33 9.29
N LEU A 226 3.13 6.65 9.49
CA LEU A 226 3.62 7.23 10.73
C LEU A 226 2.71 6.93 11.94
N LEU A 227 1.40 6.81 11.70
CA LEU A 227 0.41 6.44 12.72
C LEU A 227 0.15 4.93 12.74
N GLN A 228 0.18 4.27 11.60
CA GLN A 228 0.00 2.81 11.53
C GLN A 228 1.09 2.06 12.29
N GLY A 229 2.30 2.63 12.32
CA GLY A 229 3.45 2.01 12.96
C GLY A 229 3.98 0.78 12.23
N GLN A 230 4.90 0.07 12.87
CA GLN A 230 5.56 -1.12 12.30
C GLN A 230 5.52 -2.33 13.27
N ALA A 231 5.02 -2.17 14.49
CA ALA A 231 5.07 -3.16 15.54
C ALA A 231 3.69 -3.53 16.08
N ASP A 232 3.31 -3.01 17.22
CA ASP A 232 2.12 -3.38 18.00
C ASP A 232 1.12 -2.23 18.20
N GLU A 233 1.25 -1.17 17.40
CA GLU A 233 0.42 0.03 17.50
C GLU A 233 -1.07 -0.27 17.25
N ALA A 234 -1.41 -1.34 16.57
CA ALA A 234 -2.77 -1.82 16.30
C ALA A 234 -3.69 -0.79 15.61
N LEU A 235 -3.12 0.12 14.81
CA LEU A 235 -3.82 1.18 14.09
C LEU A 235 -3.80 0.93 12.56
N PRO A 236 -4.42 -0.14 12.05
CA PRO A 236 -4.27 -0.54 10.64
C PRO A 236 -5.01 0.35 9.65
N VAL A 237 -5.84 1.28 10.11
CA VAL A 237 -6.62 2.19 9.26
C VAL A 237 -6.43 3.63 9.71
N VAL A 238 -6.03 4.50 8.78
CA VAL A 238 -5.88 5.93 8.99
C VAL A 238 -6.73 6.69 7.99
N LEU A 239 -7.54 7.63 8.48
CA LEU A 239 -8.29 8.55 7.65
C LEU A 239 -7.45 9.81 7.41
N ILE A 240 -7.32 10.21 6.16
CA ILE A 240 -6.68 11.47 5.75
C ILE A 240 -7.78 12.42 5.31
N ARG A 241 -7.81 13.60 5.93
CA ARG A 241 -8.79 14.65 5.65
C ARG A 241 -8.10 15.94 5.21
N GLY A 242 -8.73 16.65 4.29
CA GLY A 242 -8.26 17.97 3.83
C GLY A 242 -7.41 17.91 2.56
N PHE A 243 -7.03 16.72 2.09
CA PHE A 243 -6.43 16.58 0.76
C PHE A 243 -7.50 16.80 -0.32
N GLN A 244 -7.24 17.70 -1.26
CA GLN A 244 -8.20 17.97 -2.34
C GLN A 244 -8.16 16.85 -3.37
N LYS A 245 -9.30 16.18 -3.55
CA LYS A 245 -9.47 15.15 -4.56
C LYS A 245 -9.19 15.70 -5.95
N GLN A 246 -8.27 15.06 -6.64
CA GLN A 246 -8.04 15.30 -8.05
C GLN A 246 -8.63 14.14 -8.87
N THR A 247 -9.28 14.46 -9.96
CA THR A 247 -9.84 13.51 -10.92
C THR A 247 -9.00 13.52 -12.19
N PRO A 248 -8.90 12.40 -12.94
CA PRO A 248 -9.55 11.09 -12.72
C PRO A 248 -8.87 10.23 -11.65
N SER A 249 -9.57 9.18 -11.21
CA SER A 249 -8.97 8.13 -10.38
C SER A 249 -7.99 7.30 -11.22
N ILE A 250 -6.79 7.10 -10.68
CA ILE A 250 -5.74 6.27 -11.30
C ILE A 250 -5.34 5.20 -10.28
N PRO A 251 -5.32 3.90 -10.64
CA PRO A 251 -4.95 2.82 -9.73
C PRO A 251 -3.44 2.87 -9.38
N ALA A 252 -3.02 2.11 -8.37
CA ALA A 252 -1.60 2.03 -7.97
C ALA A 252 -0.69 1.48 -9.07
N SER A 253 -1.22 0.67 -9.97
CA SER A 253 -0.50 0.23 -11.17
C SER A 253 0.01 1.38 -12.05
N GLY A 254 -0.60 2.56 -11.97
CA GLY A 254 -0.11 3.78 -12.61
C GLY A 254 1.22 4.31 -12.05
N LEU A 255 1.63 3.87 -10.86
CA LEU A 255 2.93 4.19 -10.25
C LEU A 255 4.07 3.30 -10.78
N ILE A 256 3.73 2.19 -11.41
CA ILE A 256 4.73 1.25 -11.93
C ILE A 256 5.37 1.83 -13.18
N ARG A 257 6.68 2.03 -13.11
CA ARG A 257 7.43 2.59 -14.24
C ARG A 257 7.43 1.62 -15.42
N PRO A 258 7.16 2.09 -16.64
CA PRO A 258 7.31 1.27 -17.83
C PRO A 258 8.74 0.75 -17.96
N LYS A 259 8.90 -0.50 -18.38
CA LYS A 259 10.21 -1.17 -18.46
C LYS A 259 11.21 -0.41 -19.32
N GLU A 260 10.73 0.22 -20.38
CA GLU A 260 11.53 0.98 -21.35
C GLU A 260 12.15 2.25 -20.75
N THR A 261 11.57 2.76 -19.67
CA THR A 261 12.02 3.97 -18.97
C THR A 261 12.61 3.67 -17.58
N ASP A 262 12.67 2.39 -17.18
CA ASP A 262 13.23 1.99 -15.90
C ASP A 262 14.76 1.82 -15.99
N LEU A 263 15.49 2.72 -15.31
CA LEU A 263 16.96 2.70 -15.25
C LEU A 263 17.51 1.80 -14.15
N PHE A 264 16.67 1.14 -13.37
CA PHE A 264 17.07 0.33 -12.20
C PHE A 264 16.95 -1.18 -12.43
N GLN A 265 16.51 -1.62 -13.60
CA GLN A 265 16.38 -3.02 -13.99
C GLN A 265 17.42 -3.43 -15.03
#